data_b49b52924606fd63d3d4b0d036ae5b0a
#
_entry.id   b49b52924606fd63d3d4b0d036ae5b0a
#
_cell.length_a   1.000
_cell.length_b   1.000
_cell.length_c   1.000
_cell.angle_alpha   90.00
_cell.angle_beta   90.00
_cell.angle_gamma   90.00
#
_symmetry.space_group_name_H-M   'P 1'
#
loop_
_entity.id
_entity.type
_entity.pdbx_description
1 polymer ?
#
loop_
_entity_poly.entity_id
_entity_poly.type
_entity_poly.pdbx_seq_one_letter_code
_entity_poly.pdbx_strand_id
1 'polypeptide(L)'
;MQLMVDCNIQTVFIGIESPNEASLRETKKIQNVRNTGTLIEKIHRVQNAGMDVWCGMIVGFDSDDETIFDAQVAFLQEARILHAMLGMLNAIPKTPLHARLRAEGRLDGNDTSEFRTNVIPLQLSRESLRDGYLMVMQSLYEPAGYFDRLGSLFLHGGFRFGRAREKYWKEHPWIGAKERAKYGVLALGLLARLLWTIPQASLRKEYLRRIARLLRVNRDPTVLFVYVIKCAMHFHHYTLSRNMSDRRTAVVNTF
;
A
#
# COMPACT_ATOMS: atom_id res chain seq x y z
N MET A 1 10.81 16.82 7.61
CA MET A 1 9.41 16.43 7.88
C MET A 1 8.51 17.62 8.21
N GLN A 2 8.89 18.51 9.17
CA GLN A 2 8.02 19.64 9.53
C GLN A 2 7.61 20.49 8.31
N LEU A 3 8.56 20.86 7.44
CA LEU A 3 8.25 21.59 6.21
C LEU A 3 7.24 20.88 5.29
N MET A 4 7.32 19.55 5.19
CA MET A 4 6.35 18.77 4.40
C MET A 4 4.95 18.85 5.00
N VAL A 5 4.85 18.79 6.33
CA VAL A 5 3.57 18.95 7.04
C VAL A 5 3.03 20.37 6.84
N ASP A 6 3.87 21.39 6.96
CA ASP A 6 3.49 22.80 6.79
C ASP A 6 3.02 23.10 5.35
N CYS A 7 3.63 22.43 4.36
CA CYS A 7 3.18 22.45 2.97
C CYS A 7 1.95 21.58 2.68
N ASN A 8 1.33 21.00 3.72
CA ASN A 8 0.15 20.11 3.61
C ASN A 8 0.37 18.89 2.71
N ILE A 9 1.58 18.32 2.69
CA ILE A 9 1.85 17.03 2.06
C ILE A 9 1.19 15.96 2.94
N GLN A 10 0.25 15.23 2.37
CA GLN A 10 -0.57 14.25 3.09
C GLN A 10 -0.16 12.81 2.82
N THR A 11 0.52 12.58 1.71
CA THR A 11 0.94 11.24 1.27
C THR A 11 2.35 11.32 0.72
N VAL A 12 3.17 10.34 1.06
CA VAL A 12 4.50 10.14 0.49
C VAL A 12 4.61 8.74 -0.11
N PHE A 13 5.33 8.63 -1.21
CA PHE A 13 5.67 7.36 -1.81
C PHE A 13 7.13 7.01 -1.50
N ILE A 14 7.39 5.80 -1.01
CA ILE A 14 8.73 5.33 -0.64
C ILE A 14 9.03 4.04 -1.40
N GLY A 15 10.08 4.03 -2.21
CA GLY A 15 10.60 2.81 -2.81
C GLY A 15 11.33 1.97 -1.75
N ILE A 16 10.66 0.98 -1.20
CA ILE A 16 11.21 0.05 -0.20
C ILE A 16 11.95 -1.08 -0.91
N GLU A 17 11.39 -1.55 -1.99
CA GLU A 17 11.80 -2.64 -2.88
C GLU A 17 11.68 -4.02 -2.22
N SER A 18 12.38 -4.28 -1.12
CA SER A 18 12.34 -5.57 -0.43
C SER A 18 12.59 -5.41 1.07
N PRO A 19 11.99 -6.25 1.93
CA PRO A 19 12.40 -6.36 3.33
C PRO A 19 13.70 -7.14 3.50
N ASN A 20 14.17 -7.86 2.46
CA ASN A 20 15.39 -8.65 2.47
C ASN A 20 16.61 -7.77 2.16
N GLU A 21 17.58 -7.70 3.09
CA GLU A 21 18.80 -6.91 2.89
C GLU A 21 19.65 -7.40 1.72
N ALA A 22 19.67 -8.70 1.42
CA ALA A 22 20.42 -9.23 0.29
C ALA A 22 19.88 -8.68 -1.03
N SER A 23 18.54 -8.65 -1.20
CA SER A 23 17.86 -8.07 -2.36
C SER A 23 18.11 -6.57 -2.47
N LEU A 24 18.15 -5.83 -1.34
CA LEU A 24 18.48 -4.41 -1.33
C LEU A 24 19.94 -4.14 -1.74
N ARG A 25 20.87 -5.00 -1.38
CA ARG A 25 22.28 -4.89 -1.81
C ARG A 25 22.43 -5.16 -3.31
N GLU A 26 21.71 -6.14 -3.83
CA GLU A 26 21.66 -6.46 -5.26
C GLU A 26 21.22 -5.23 -6.09
N THR A 27 20.23 -4.49 -5.61
CA THR A 27 19.72 -3.27 -6.27
C THR A 27 20.53 -2.02 -5.97
N LYS A 28 21.64 -2.12 -5.22
CA LYS A 28 22.47 -0.99 -4.76
C LYS A 28 21.70 0.04 -3.90
N LYS A 29 20.55 -0.33 -3.33
CA LYS A 29 19.77 0.52 -2.42
C LYS A 29 20.29 0.48 -0.97
N ILE A 30 21.59 0.69 -0.83
CA ILE A 30 22.33 0.67 0.45
C ILE A 30 21.83 1.75 1.42
N GLN A 31 21.18 2.79 0.94
CA GLN A 31 20.57 3.83 1.78
C GLN A 31 19.49 3.31 2.73
N ASN A 32 18.82 2.22 2.38
CA ASN A 32 17.83 1.60 3.26
C ASN A 32 18.48 0.75 4.36
N VAL A 33 19.75 0.35 4.20
CA VAL A 33 20.52 -0.50 5.12
C VAL A 33 21.41 0.32 6.08
N ARG A 34 21.93 1.48 5.66
CA ARG A 34 23.04 2.19 6.34
C ARG A 34 22.67 3.23 7.39
N ASN A 35 21.41 3.47 7.69
CA ASN A 35 21.02 4.58 8.56
C ASN A 35 20.65 4.14 9.99
N THR A 36 20.75 5.08 10.93
CA THR A 36 20.28 4.94 12.32
C THR A 36 18.79 4.60 12.38
N GLY A 37 18.45 3.47 12.97
CA GLY A 37 17.09 2.95 13.14
C GLY A 37 16.59 2.11 11.97
N THR A 38 15.63 1.26 12.26
CA THR A 38 15.02 0.36 11.27
C THR A 38 14.19 1.14 10.24
N LEU A 39 13.98 0.54 9.07
CA LEU A 39 13.12 1.13 8.04
C LEU A 39 11.70 1.33 8.55
N ILE A 40 11.18 0.41 9.36
CA ILE A 40 9.87 0.48 10.00
C ILE A 40 9.76 1.69 10.92
N GLU A 41 10.78 1.95 11.77
CA GLU A 41 10.80 3.14 12.63
C GLU A 41 10.79 4.45 11.82
N LYS A 42 11.46 4.47 10.67
CA LYS A 42 11.44 5.64 9.77
C LYS A 42 10.06 5.85 9.16
N ILE A 43 9.39 4.77 8.74
CA ILE A 43 8.02 4.82 8.23
C ILE A 43 7.07 5.31 9.31
N HIS A 44 7.15 4.76 10.53
CA HIS A 44 6.32 5.19 11.64
C HIS A 44 6.54 6.67 12.01
N ARG A 45 7.77 7.20 11.90
CA ARG A 45 8.03 8.63 12.08
C ARG A 45 7.31 9.49 11.04
N VAL A 46 7.24 9.06 9.79
CA VAL A 46 6.50 9.76 8.72
C VAL A 46 5.00 9.72 9.01
N GLN A 47 4.47 8.55 9.38
CA GLN A 47 3.06 8.37 9.74
C GLN A 47 2.67 9.21 10.97
N ASN A 48 3.50 9.22 12.01
CA ASN A 48 3.29 10.01 13.22
C ASN A 48 3.36 11.53 12.97
N ALA A 49 4.03 11.96 11.89
CA ALA A 49 3.99 13.35 11.45
C ALA A 49 2.67 13.72 10.74
N GLY A 50 1.79 12.75 10.48
CA GLY A 50 0.47 12.93 9.88
C GLY A 50 0.41 12.65 8.37
N MET A 51 1.42 12.00 7.81
CA MET A 51 1.47 11.63 6.39
C MET A 51 1.18 10.15 6.20
N ASP A 52 0.36 9.82 5.20
CA ASP A 52 0.16 8.45 4.74
C ASP A 52 1.39 7.98 3.96
N VAL A 53 1.78 6.71 4.14
CA VAL A 53 2.92 6.13 3.43
C VAL A 53 2.42 5.09 2.45
N TRP A 54 2.70 5.32 1.19
CA TRP A 54 2.59 4.34 0.12
C TRP A 54 3.98 3.83 -0.23
N CYS A 55 4.10 2.59 -0.64
CA CYS A 55 5.40 2.04 -0.97
C CYS A 55 5.41 1.27 -2.29
N GLY A 56 6.60 1.21 -2.91
CA GLY A 56 6.94 0.28 -3.97
C GLY A 56 7.69 -0.91 -3.39
N MET A 57 7.27 -2.12 -3.76
CA MET A 57 7.92 -3.37 -3.40
C MET A 57 8.03 -4.28 -4.62
N ILE A 58 9.08 -5.09 -4.64
CA ILE A 58 9.40 -5.98 -5.76
C ILE A 58 9.68 -7.37 -5.19
N VAL A 59 9.25 -8.41 -5.91
CA VAL A 59 9.60 -9.81 -5.67
C VAL A 59 10.32 -10.39 -6.89
N GLY A 60 11.15 -11.40 -6.68
CA GLY A 60 11.86 -12.11 -7.75
C GLY A 60 13.29 -11.65 -7.95
N PHE A 61 13.94 -11.06 -6.94
CA PHE A 61 15.38 -10.85 -6.92
C PHE A 61 16.13 -12.19 -6.85
N ASP A 62 17.41 -12.19 -7.21
CA ASP A 62 18.22 -13.40 -7.21
C ASP A 62 18.34 -14.05 -5.81
N SER A 63 18.25 -13.25 -4.76
CA SER A 63 18.29 -13.71 -3.36
C SER A 63 16.91 -14.05 -2.78
N ASP A 64 15.83 -13.92 -3.56
CA ASP A 64 14.49 -14.23 -3.07
C ASP A 64 14.21 -15.74 -3.24
N ASP A 65 13.84 -16.39 -2.13
CA ASP A 65 13.23 -17.71 -2.08
C ASP A 65 11.73 -17.61 -1.70
N GLU A 66 11.07 -18.74 -1.48
CA GLU A 66 9.64 -18.77 -1.16
C GLU A 66 9.28 -18.03 0.13
N THR A 67 10.21 -17.81 1.04
CA THR A 67 9.97 -17.08 2.30
C THR A 67 9.79 -15.57 2.09
N ILE A 68 10.18 -15.04 0.93
CA ILE A 68 10.05 -13.60 0.62
C ILE A 68 8.60 -13.12 0.67
N PHE A 69 7.66 -13.96 0.25
CA PHE A 69 6.26 -13.58 0.18
C PHE A 69 5.68 -13.31 1.58
N ASP A 70 5.93 -14.21 2.53
CA ASP A 70 5.51 -14.03 3.92
C ASP A 70 6.25 -12.86 4.58
N ALA A 71 7.55 -12.69 4.28
CA ALA A 71 8.33 -11.58 4.78
C ALA A 71 7.77 -10.21 4.30
N GLN A 72 7.32 -10.12 3.05
CA GLN A 72 6.67 -8.91 2.54
C GLN A 72 5.34 -8.62 3.22
N VAL A 73 4.50 -9.65 3.43
CA VAL A 73 3.22 -9.49 4.15
C VAL A 73 3.48 -9.03 5.59
N ALA A 74 4.41 -9.67 6.31
CA ALA A 74 4.78 -9.32 7.66
C ALA A 74 5.32 -7.89 7.77
N PHE A 75 6.22 -7.50 6.86
CA PHE A 75 6.76 -6.15 6.80
C PHE A 75 5.67 -5.09 6.60
N LEU A 76 4.77 -5.29 5.64
CA LEU A 76 3.69 -4.36 5.34
C LEU A 76 2.71 -4.25 6.51
N GLN A 77 2.47 -5.36 7.22
CA GLN A 77 1.62 -5.38 8.41
C GLN A 77 2.26 -4.58 9.56
N GLU A 78 3.54 -4.82 9.86
CA GLU A 78 4.27 -4.13 10.92
C GLU A 78 4.47 -2.65 10.61
N ALA A 79 4.82 -2.30 9.36
CA ALA A 79 4.95 -0.93 8.89
C ALA A 79 3.62 -0.18 8.79
N ARG A 80 2.47 -0.83 9.00
CA ARG A 80 1.11 -0.26 8.89
C ARG A 80 0.84 0.38 7.53
N ILE A 81 1.41 -0.17 6.47
CA ILE A 81 1.23 0.34 5.11
C ILE A 81 -0.09 -0.19 4.55
N LEU A 82 -0.96 0.72 4.10
CA LEU A 82 -2.28 0.38 3.56
C LEU A 82 -2.23 0.10 2.05
N HIS A 83 -1.35 0.79 1.34
CA HIS A 83 -1.25 0.70 -0.11
C HIS A 83 0.21 0.44 -0.51
N ALA A 84 0.45 -0.72 -1.10
CA ALA A 84 1.73 -1.09 -1.67
C ALA A 84 1.58 -1.35 -3.18
N MET A 85 2.48 -0.75 -3.94
CA MET A 85 2.72 -1.09 -5.34
C MET A 85 3.65 -2.30 -5.37
N LEU A 86 3.07 -3.49 -5.43
CA LEU A 86 3.84 -4.71 -5.55
C LEU A 86 4.03 -5.05 -7.03
N GLY A 87 5.26 -5.33 -7.42
CA GLY A 87 5.63 -5.78 -8.76
C GLY A 87 6.53 -6.99 -8.73
N MET A 88 6.53 -7.76 -9.81
CA MET A 88 7.58 -8.75 -10.07
C MET A 88 8.75 -8.05 -10.74
N LEU A 89 9.99 -8.49 -10.43
CA LEU A 89 11.19 -7.92 -11.01
C LEU A 89 11.12 -7.97 -12.53
N ASN A 90 11.40 -6.83 -13.16
CA ASN A 90 11.41 -6.72 -14.62
C ASN A 90 12.72 -6.06 -15.06
N ALA A 91 13.42 -6.69 -15.98
CA ALA A 91 14.68 -6.19 -16.53
C ALA A 91 14.39 -5.22 -17.68
N ILE A 92 14.46 -3.92 -17.39
CA ILE A 92 14.22 -2.86 -18.37
C ILE A 92 15.38 -2.84 -19.39
N PRO A 93 15.08 -2.85 -20.69
CA PRO A 93 16.12 -2.77 -21.73
C PRO A 93 17.10 -1.61 -21.50
N LYS A 94 18.36 -1.83 -21.84
CA LYS A 94 19.47 -0.88 -21.68
C LYS A 94 19.91 -0.61 -20.23
N THR A 95 19.40 -1.36 -19.25
CA THR A 95 19.88 -1.29 -17.86
C THR A 95 20.99 -2.32 -17.61
N PRO A 96 21.86 -2.11 -16.59
CA PRO A 96 22.86 -3.11 -16.19
C PRO A 96 22.24 -4.46 -15.81
N LEU A 97 21.08 -4.46 -15.15
CA LEU A 97 20.34 -5.67 -14.82
C LEU A 97 19.96 -6.46 -16.08
N HIS A 98 19.41 -5.78 -17.08
CA HIS A 98 19.05 -6.41 -18.36
C HIS A 98 20.28 -7.01 -19.06
N ALA A 99 21.41 -6.29 -19.11
CA ALA A 99 22.63 -6.78 -19.72
C ALA A 99 23.15 -8.03 -18.99
N ARG A 100 23.16 -8.03 -17.66
CA ARG A 100 23.57 -9.18 -16.83
C ARG A 100 22.69 -10.39 -17.09
N LEU A 101 21.38 -10.25 -16.93
CA LEU A 101 20.43 -11.36 -17.08
C LEU A 101 20.39 -11.91 -18.52
N ARG A 102 20.65 -11.05 -19.50
CA ARG A 102 20.83 -11.49 -20.90
C ARG A 102 22.06 -12.35 -21.08
N ALA A 103 23.18 -11.97 -20.48
CA ALA A 103 24.41 -12.76 -20.52
C ALA A 103 24.28 -14.10 -19.78
N GLU A 104 23.47 -14.14 -18.74
CA GLU A 104 23.15 -15.36 -17.97
C GLU A 104 22.09 -16.24 -18.64
N GLY A 105 21.49 -15.82 -19.76
CA GLY A 105 20.40 -16.55 -20.42
C GLY A 105 19.08 -16.57 -19.62
N ARG A 106 18.91 -15.60 -18.74
CA ARG A 106 17.76 -15.49 -17.80
C ARG A 106 16.75 -14.41 -18.21
N LEU A 107 16.70 -14.04 -19.46
CA LEU A 107 15.64 -13.21 -20.02
C LEU A 107 14.72 -14.05 -20.88
N ASP A 108 13.43 -13.98 -20.59
CA ASP A 108 12.39 -14.50 -21.48
C ASP A 108 12.03 -13.42 -22.50
N GLY A 109 12.36 -13.69 -23.75
CA GLY A 109 12.06 -12.77 -24.86
C GLY A 109 10.69 -13.01 -25.51
N ASN A 110 10.01 -14.10 -25.16
CA ASN A 110 8.90 -14.56 -26.00
C ASN A 110 7.51 -14.12 -25.55
N ASP A 111 7.26 -13.95 -24.29
CA ASP A 111 6.02 -13.31 -23.79
C ASP A 111 6.04 -13.15 -22.26
N THR A 112 5.82 -11.93 -21.83
CA THR A 112 5.67 -11.60 -20.43
C THR A 112 4.21 -11.53 -20.00
N SER A 113 3.24 -11.83 -20.89
CA SER A 113 1.82 -11.60 -20.64
C SER A 113 1.27 -12.49 -19.53
N GLU A 114 1.69 -13.72 -19.46
CA GLU A 114 1.25 -14.67 -18.43
C GLU A 114 1.88 -14.38 -17.06
N PHE A 115 3.19 -14.14 -17.03
CA PHE A 115 3.94 -14.00 -15.79
C PHE A 115 4.19 -12.53 -15.42
N ARG A 116 4.01 -11.57 -16.32
CA ARG A 116 4.28 -10.14 -16.12
C ARG A 116 5.71 -9.81 -15.69
N THR A 117 6.64 -10.69 -15.99
CA THR A 117 8.07 -10.50 -15.82
C THR A 117 8.82 -11.11 -16.97
N ASN A 118 9.85 -10.43 -17.45
CA ASN A 118 10.80 -10.97 -18.42
C ASN A 118 12.00 -11.64 -17.76
N VAL A 119 11.99 -11.75 -16.43
CA VAL A 119 13.08 -12.36 -15.66
C VAL A 119 12.76 -13.81 -15.35
N ILE A 120 13.74 -14.68 -15.56
CA ILE A 120 13.72 -16.05 -15.05
C ILE A 120 14.39 -16.00 -13.67
N PRO A 121 13.65 -16.22 -12.56
CA PRO A 121 14.19 -16.15 -11.21
C PRO A 121 15.31 -17.18 -11.00
N LEU A 122 16.18 -16.94 -10.00
CA LEU A 122 17.27 -17.87 -9.70
C LEU A 122 16.85 -18.99 -8.73
N GLN A 123 16.11 -18.63 -7.68
CA GLN A 123 15.73 -19.54 -6.61
C GLN A 123 14.25 -19.95 -6.64
N LEU A 124 13.45 -19.31 -7.46
CA LEU A 124 12.01 -19.54 -7.62
C LEU A 124 11.72 -20.05 -9.01
N SER A 125 10.67 -20.87 -9.17
CA SER A 125 10.07 -21.05 -10.47
C SER A 125 9.26 -19.80 -10.87
N ARG A 126 8.96 -19.64 -12.15
CA ARG A 126 8.09 -18.53 -12.61
C ARG A 126 6.67 -18.66 -12.06
N GLU A 127 6.21 -19.91 -11.95
CA GLU A 127 4.92 -20.25 -11.36
C GLU A 127 4.88 -19.89 -9.87
N SER A 128 5.91 -20.28 -9.08
CA SER A 128 6.03 -19.92 -7.67
C SER A 128 6.08 -18.40 -7.47
N LEU A 129 6.83 -17.69 -8.34
CA LEU A 129 6.90 -16.22 -8.27
C LEU A 129 5.52 -15.58 -8.53
N ARG A 130 4.80 -16.03 -9.57
CA ARG A 130 3.46 -15.55 -9.88
C ARG A 130 2.47 -15.84 -8.75
N ASP A 131 2.44 -17.08 -8.27
CA ASP A 131 1.48 -17.53 -7.28
C ASP A 131 1.77 -16.85 -5.91
N GLY A 132 3.04 -16.70 -5.56
CA GLY A 132 3.46 -15.94 -4.39
C GLY A 132 3.12 -14.45 -4.48
N TYR A 133 3.31 -13.82 -5.65
CA TYR A 133 2.86 -12.45 -5.88
C TYR A 133 1.34 -12.31 -5.66
N LEU A 134 0.54 -13.22 -6.20
CA LEU A 134 -0.92 -13.22 -6.01
C LEU A 134 -1.29 -13.41 -4.53
N MET A 135 -0.59 -14.30 -3.82
CA MET A 135 -0.78 -14.53 -2.39
C MET A 135 -0.52 -13.25 -1.58
N VAL A 136 0.59 -12.53 -1.85
CA VAL A 136 0.88 -11.27 -1.16
C VAL A 136 -0.21 -10.24 -1.44
N MET A 137 -0.63 -10.09 -2.71
CA MET A 137 -1.70 -9.16 -3.08
C MET A 137 -3.02 -9.47 -2.38
N GLN A 138 -3.40 -10.74 -2.28
CA GLN A 138 -4.61 -11.15 -1.56
C GLN A 138 -4.50 -10.90 -0.06
N SER A 139 -3.37 -11.30 0.55
CA SER A 139 -3.13 -11.11 1.98
C SER A 139 -3.13 -9.63 2.38
N LEU A 140 -2.58 -8.77 1.53
CA LEU A 140 -2.53 -7.33 1.77
C LEU A 140 -3.94 -6.71 1.85
N TYR A 141 -4.86 -7.18 1.03
CA TYR A 141 -6.23 -6.66 0.96
C TYR A 141 -7.27 -7.58 1.58
N GLU A 142 -6.86 -8.61 2.35
CA GLU A 142 -7.80 -9.36 3.19
C GLU A 142 -8.39 -8.42 4.27
N PRO A 143 -9.73 -8.38 4.45
CA PRO A 143 -10.38 -7.40 5.32
C PRO A 143 -9.81 -7.32 6.74
N ALA A 144 -9.51 -8.46 7.37
CA ALA A 144 -8.97 -8.48 8.73
C ALA A 144 -7.65 -7.71 8.83
N GLY A 145 -6.64 -8.11 8.06
CA GLY A 145 -5.31 -7.50 8.07
C GLY A 145 -5.33 -6.03 7.62
N TYR A 146 -6.08 -5.71 6.56
CA TYR A 146 -6.20 -4.34 6.10
C TYR A 146 -6.79 -3.39 7.15
N PHE A 147 -7.91 -3.79 7.78
CA PHE A 147 -8.55 -2.97 8.79
C PHE A 147 -7.79 -2.92 10.11
N ASP A 148 -6.95 -3.90 10.42
CA ASP A 148 -6.05 -3.81 11.56
C ASP A 148 -4.96 -2.77 11.33
N ARG A 149 -4.36 -2.71 10.14
CA ARG A 149 -3.43 -1.63 9.76
C ARG A 149 -4.12 -0.26 9.78
N LEU A 150 -5.31 -0.17 9.17
CA LEU A 150 -6.09 1.07 9.14
C LEU A 150 -6.47 1.53 10.55
N GLY A 151 -6.90 0.61 11.43
CA GLY A 151 -7.19 0.91 12.82
C GLY A 151 -5.96 1.35 13.61
N SER A 152 -4.83 0.69 13.38
CA SER A 152 -3.56 1.08 14.01
C SER A 152 -3.14 2.51 13.65
N LEU A 153 -3.38 2.96 12.42
CA LEU A 153 -3.09 4.33 12.00
C LEU A 153 -4.10 5.34 12.57
N PHE A 154 -5.39 5.11 12.36
CA PHE A 154 -6.44 6.11 12.61
C PHE A 154 -6.99 6.10 14.04
N LEU A 155 -6.90 4.98 14.77
CA LEU A 155 -7.47 4.84 16.10
C LEU A 155 -6.42 4.84 17.20
N HIS A 156 -5.26 4.26 16.95
CA HIS A 156 -4.24 4.00 17.98
C HIS A 156 -2.90 4.69 17.69
N GLY A 157 -2.64 5.06 16.45
CA GLY A 157 -1.42 5.75 16.04
C GLY A 157 -1.46 7.25 16.30
N GLY A 158 -0.28 7.87 16.31
CA GLY A 158 -0.14 9.33 16.33
C GLY A 158 -0.50 10.01 15.00
N PHE A 159 -1.08 9.27 14.04
CA PHE A 159 -1.47 9.76 12.73
C PHE A 159 -2.53 10.85 12.84
N ARG A 160 -2.24 12.04 12.32
CA ARG A 160 -3.14 13.19 12.32
C ARG A 160 -3.24 13.77 10.92
N PHE A 161 -4.24 13.35 10.19
CA PHE A 161 -4.51 13.87 8.86
C PHE A 161 -4.92 15.35 8.90
N GLY A 162 -4.35 16.15 7.98
CA GLY A 162 -4.73 17.57 7.85
C GLY A 162 -4.16 18.51 8.92
N ARG A 163 -3.12 18.11 9.66
CA ARG A 163 -2.51 18.88 10.76
C ARG A 163 -2.13 20.31 10.36
N ALA A 164 -1.63 20.53 9.15
CA ALA A 164 -1.29 21.87 8.65
C ALA A 164 -2.51 22.79 8.55
N ARG A 165 -3.70 22.24 8.28
CA ARG A 165 -4.93 23.02 8.16
C ARG A 165 -5.56 23.38 9.51
N GLU A 166 -5.24 22.66 10.58
CA GLU A 166 -5.81 22.93 11.92
C GLU A 166 -5.55 24.36 12.37
N LYS A 167 -4.34 24.89 12.15
CA LYS A 167 -3.99 26.26 12.48
C LYS A 167 -4.81 27.26 11.68
N TYR A 168 -4.84 27.08 10.36
CA TYR A 168 -5.61 27.94 9.45
C TYR A 168 -7.10 27.95 9.79
N TRP A 169 -7.69 26.81 10.10
CA TRP A 169 -9.12 26.73 10.46
C TRP A 169 -9.43 27.34 11.83
N LYS A 170 -8.48 27.36 12.76
CA LYS A 170 -8.63 28.09 14.04
C LYS A 170 -8.66 29.59 13.82
N GLU A 171 -7.84 30.10 12.90
CA GLU A 171 -7.81 31.51 12.52
C GLU A 171 -9.01 31.93 11.64
N HIS A 172 -9.61 30.96 10.91
CA HIS A 172 -10.72 31.17 9.98
C HIS A 172 -11.89 30.20 10.27
N PRO A 173 -12.61 30.35 11.38
CA PRO A 173 -13.56 29.35 11.88
C PRO A 173 -14.73 29.09 10.90
N TRP A 174 -15.23 30.10 10.19
CA TRP A 174 -16.28 29.94 9.21
C TRP A 174 -15.85 29.14 8.00
N ILE A 175 -14.64 29.35 7.52
CA ILE A 175 -14.07 28.57 6.41
C ILE A 175 -13.90 27.11 6.87
N GLY A 176 -13.36 26.90 8.07
CA GLY A 176 -13.22 25.58 8.65
C GLY A 176 -14.56 24.84 8.83
N ALA A 177 -15.61 25.54 9.25
CA ALA A 177 -16.95 24.97 9.39
C ALA A 177 -17.54 24.55 8.02
N LYS A 178 -17.42 25.43 7.03
CA LYS A 178 -17.87 25.16 5.64
C LYS A 178 -17.14 23.95 5.04
N GLU A 179 -15.82 23.88 5.20
CA GLU A 179 -15.02 22.76 4.70
C GLU A 179 -15.39 21.45 5.42
N ARG A 180 -15.54 21.45 6.73
CA ARG A 180 -15.99 20.26 7.50
C ARG A 180 -17.37 19.79 7.04
N ALA A 181 -18.33 20.71 6.85
CA ALA A 181 -19.66 20.36 6.34
C ALA A 181 -19.57 19.72 4.95
N LYS A 182 -18.77 20.31 4.04
CA LYS A 182 -18.50 19.75 2.71
C LYS A 182 -17.93 18.34 2.77
N TYR A 183 -16.89 18.10 3.58
CA TYR A 183 -16.31 16.77 3.74
C TYR A 183 -17.29 15.79 4.37
N GLY A 184 -18.16 16.23 5.27
CA GLY A 184 -19.25 15.41 5.82
C GLY A 184 -20.21 14.91 4.76
N VAL A 185 -20.70 15.82 3.90
CA VAL A 185 -21.58 15.47 2.78
C VAL A 185 -20.88 14.51 1.81
N LEU A 186 -19.62 14.79 1.45
CA LEU A 186 -18.85 13.92 0.56
C LEU A 186 -18.62 12.54 1.18
N ALA A 187 -18.34 12.46 2.47
CA ALA A 187 -18.16 11.19 3.19
C ALA A 187 -19.41 10.33 3.15
N LEU A 188 -20.58 10.93 3.44
CA LEU A 188 -21.87 10.24 3.44
C LEU A 188 -22.26 9.78 2.02
N GLY A 189 -22.08 10.64 1.02
CA GLY A 189 -22.35 10.30 -0.37
C GLY A 189 -21.46 9.15 -0.88
N LEU A 190 -20.16 9.23 -0.59
CA LEU A 190 -19.21 8.17 -0.95
C LEU A 190 -19.52 6.86 -0.21
N LEU A 191 -19.86 6.93 1.08
CA LEU A 191 -20.24 5.76 1.87
C LEU A 191 -21.52 5.10 1.31
N ALA A 192 -22.54 5.89 1.03
CA ALA A 192 -23.77 5.36 0.45
C ALA A 192 -23.50 4.66 -0.89
N ARG A 193 -22.71 5.29 -1.77
CA ARG A 193 -22.29 4.69 -3.05
C ARG A 193 -21.49 3.41 -2.84
N LEU A 194 -20.52 3.40 -1.90
CA LEU A 194 -19.72 2.23 -1.59
C LEU A 194 -20.59 1.06 -1.13
N LEU A 195 -21.48 1.30 -0.17
CA LEU A 195 -22.39 0.27 0.36
C LEU A 195 -23.36 -0.26 -0.71
N TRP A 196 -23.79 0.59 -1.64
CA TRP A 196 -24.59 0.17 -2.79
C TRP A 196 -23.80 -0.74 -3.74
N THR A 197 -22.53 -0.41 -3.99
CA THR A 197 -21.69 -1.12 -4.96
C THR A 197 -21.23 -2.50 -4.43
N ILE A 198 -21.10 -2.67 -3.12
CA ILE A 198 -20.61 -3.93 -2.52
C ILE A 198 -21.73 -4.99 -2.54
N PRO A 199 -21.57 -6.13 -3.24
CA PRO A 199 -22.59 -7.17 -3.26
C PRO A 199 -22.66 -7.98 -1.95
N GLN A 200 -21.52 -8.17 -1.26
CA GLN A 200 -21.43 -9.02 -0.07
C GLN A 200 -21.94 -8.31 1.19
N ALA A 201 -23.02 -8.82 1.79
CA ALA A 201 -23.61 -8.25 3.02
C ALA A 201 -22.63 -8.28 4.22
N SER A 202 -21.78 -9.31 4.30
CA SER A 202 -20.74 -9.43 5.34
C SER A 202 -19.73 -8.29 5.27
N LEU A 203 -19.26 -7.95 4.07
CA LEU A 203 -18.29 -6.88 3.85
C LEU A 203 -18.91 -5.50 4.11
N ARG A 204 -20.18 -5.28 3.72
CA ARG A 204 -20.92 -4.06 4.08
C ARG A 204 -21.02 -3.87 5.59
N LYS A 205 -21.36 -4.95 6.32
CA LYS A 205 -21.41 -4.93 7.80
C LYS A 205 -20.05 -4.61 8.42
N GLU A 206 -18.98 -5.17 7.86
CA GLU A 206 -17.61 -4.89 8.33
C GLU A 206 -17.27 -3.40 8.18
N TYR A 207 -17.52 -2.80 7.02
CA TYR A 207 -17.26 -1.37 6.82
C TYR A 207 -18.07 -0.50 7.77
N LEU A 208 -19.35 -0.77 7.92
CA LEU A 208 -20.21 -0.02 8.86
C LEU A 208 -19.70 -0.15 10.30
N ARG A 209 -19.30 -1.36 10.72
CA ARG A 209 -18.73 -1.59 12.06
C ARG A 209 -17.44 -0.80 12.28
N ARG A 210 -16.54 -0.78 11.30
CA ARG A 210 -15.26 -0.06 11.38
C ARG A 210 -15.48 1.46 11.39
N ILE A 211 -16.38 1.97 10.58
CA ILE A 211 -16.76 3.39 10.57
C ILE A 211 -17.42 3.80 11.88
N ALA A 212 -18.32 2.98 12.41
CA ALA A 212 -18.93 3.25 13.72
C ALA A 212 -17.88 3.28 14.84
N ARG A 213 -16.86 2.41 14.78
CA ARG A 213 -15.73 2.43 15.71
C ARG A 213 -14.90 3.72 15.58
N LEU A 214 -14.62 4.17 14.35
CA LEU A 214 -13.95 5.45 14.12
C LEU A 214 -14.73 6.60 14.76
N LEU A 215 -16.03 6.71 14.50
CA LEU A 215 -16.87 7.80 14.97
C LEU A 215 -17.01 7.88 16.51
N ARG A 216 -16.72 6.80 17.23
CA ARG A 216 -16.64 6.80 18.71
C ARG A 216 -15.37 7.50 19.20
N VAL A 217 -14.28 7.45 18.43
CA VAL A 217 -12.96 8.00 18.78
C VAL A 217 -12.76 9.36 18.15
N ASN A 218 -13.17 9.54 16.90
CA ASN A 218 -12.96 10.76 16.14
C ASN A 218 -14.20 11.09 15.30
N ARG A 219 -14.80 12.26 15.56
CA ARG A 219 -16.00 12.73 14.86
C ARG A 219 -15.71 13.81 13.80
N ASP A 220 -14.44 14.07 13.49
CA ASP A 220 -14.08 15.03 12.44
C ASP A 220 -14.54 14.52 11.07
N PRO A 221 -15.40 15.28 10.36
CA PRO A 221 -15.89 14.89 9.04
C PRO A 221 -14.79 14.71 8.00
N THR A 222 -13.67 15.43 8.14
CA THR A 222 -12.51 15.30 7.23
C THR A 222 -11.84 13.94 7.41
N VAL A 223 -11.66 13.50 8.67
CA VAL A 223 -11.11 12.19 8.99
C VAL A 223 -12.05 11.09 8.52
N LEU A 224 -13.36 11.25 8.73
CA LEU A 224 -14.37 10.32 8.22
C LEU A 224 -14.29 10.19 6.70
N PHE A 225 -14.18 11.30 5.97
CA PHE A 225 -14.07 11.29 4.52
C PHE A 225 -12.85 10.49 4.05
N VAL A 226 -11.68 10.76 4.62
CA VAL A 226 -10.45 10.01 4.29
C VAL A 226 -10.59 8.53 4.62
N TYR A 227 -11.18 8.20 5.77
CA TYR A 227 -11.41 6.82 6.15
C TYR A 227 -12.34 6.07 5.17
N VAL A 228 -13.40 6.73 4.70
CA VAL A 228 -14.32 6.17 3.69
C VAL A 228 -13.60 6.00 2.34
N ILE A 229 -12.72 6.94 1.95
CA ILE A 229 -11.85 6.76 0.77
C ILE A 229 -11.00 5.49 0.94
N LYS A 230 -10.37 5.28 2.12
CA LYS A 230 -9.58 4.06 2.37
C LYS A 230 -10.43 2.79 2.27
N CYS A 231 -11.68 2.82 2.72
CA CYS A 231 -12.62 1.72 2.53
C CYS A 231 -12.93 1.47 1.05
N ALA A 232 -13.12 2.53 0.25
CA ALA A 232 -13.37 2.40 -1.18
C ALA A 232 -12.14 1.85 -1.94
N MET A 233 -10.94 2.33 -1.61
CA MET A 233 -9.69 1.79 -2.15
C MET A 233 -9.50 0.33 -1.76
N HIS A 234 -9.78 -0.03 -0.50
CA HIS A 234 -9.77 -1.43 -0.07
C HIS A 234 -10.70 -2.28 -0.93
N PHE A 235 -11.94 -1.87 -1.13
CA PHE A 235 -12.91 -2.63 -1.93
C PHE A 235 -12.43 -2.83 -3.36
N HIS A 236 -11.85 -1.80 -3.96
CA HIS A 236 -11.28 -1.90 -5.31
C HIS A 236 -10.18 -2.95 -5.37
N HIS A 237 -9.16 -2.87 -4.51
CA HIS A 237 -8.03 -3.79 -4.51
C HIS A 237 -8.41 -5.20 -4.06
N TYR A 238 -9.33 -5.34 -3.09
CA TYR A 238 -9.87 -6.62 -2.67
C TYR A 238 -10.56 -7.36 -3.83
N THR A 239 -11.39 -6.66 -4.58
CA THR A 239 -12.07 -7.24 -5.75
C THR A 239 -11.06 -7.58 -6.84
N LEU A 240 -10.11 -6.68 -7.09
CA LEU A 240 -9.10 -6.86 -8.12
C LEU A 240 -8.21 -8.08 -7.83
N SER A 241 -7.67 -8.20 -6.61
CA SER A 241 -6.78 -9.32 -6.24
C SER A 241 -7.48 -10.68 -6.35
N ARG A 242 -8.77 -10.75 -6.02
CA ARG A 242 -9.57 -11.97 -6.20
C ARG A 242 -9.83 -12.29 -7.67
N ASN A 243 -10.18 -11.29 -8.47
CA ASN A 243 -10.40 -11.49 -9.92
C ASN A 243 -9.11 -11.93 -10.64
N MET A 244 -7.94 -11.46 -10.19
CA MET A 244 -6.65 -11.88 -10.73
C MET A 244 -6.38 -13.36 -10.45
N SER A 245 -6.73 -13.85 -9.27
CA SER A 245 -6.61 -15.26 -8.91
C SER A 245 -7.57 -16.15 -9.70
N ASP A 246 -8.81 -15.72 -9.85
CA ASP A 246 -9.85 -16.52 -10.54
C ASP A 246 -9.56 -16.66 -12.05
N ARG A 247 -8.94 -15.66 -12.65
CA ARG A 247 -8.69 -15.64 -14.09
C ARG A 247 -7.42 -16.35 -14.52
N ARG A 248 -6.52 -16.74 -13.61
CA ARG A 248 -5.21 -17.40 -13.89
C ARG A 248 -4.42 -16.91 -15.13
N THR A 249 -4.99 -16.00 -15.92
CA THR A 249 -4.57 -15.67 -17.29
C THR A 249 -4.08 -14.25 -17.50
N ALA A 250 -4.23 -13.33 -16.55
CA ALA A 250 -3.66 -12.00 -16.70
C ALA A 250 -3.45 -11.35 -15.34
N VAL A 251 -2.26 -11.40 -14.84
CA VAL A 251 -1.81 -10.51 -13.76
C VAL A 251 -1.80 -9.08 -14.32
N VAL A 252 -2.84 -8.31 -14.05
CA VAL A 252 -2.92 -6.91 -14.50
C VAL A 252 -2.13 -6.06 -13.51
N ASN A 253 -1.08 -5.37 -13.98
CA ASN A 253 -0.49 -4.29 -13.20
C ASN A 253 -1.57 -3.28 -12.86
N THR A 254 -1.70 -2.95 -11.59
CA THR A 254 -2.75 -2.11 -11.05
C THR A 254 -2.43 -0.63 -11.10
N PHE A 255 -1.45 -0.25 -11.93
CA PHE A 255 -0.95 1.13 -12.02
C PHE A 255 -0.88 1.61 -13.45
#